data_74ea4a023d885abb082c70f0809e07d7
#
_entry.id   74ea4a023d885abb082c70f0809e07d7
#
_cell.length_a   1.000
_cell.length_b   1.000
_cell.length_c   1.000
_cell.angle_alpha   90.00
_cell.angle_beta   90.00
_cell.angle_gamma   90.00
#
_symmetry.space_group_name_H-M   'P 1'
#
loop_
_entity.id
_entity.type
_entity.pdbx_description
1 polymer ?
#
loop_
_entity_poly.entity_id
_entity_poly.type
_entity_poly.pdbx_seq_one_letter_code
_entity_poly.pdbx_strand_id
1 'polypeptide(L)'
;MSLSRRALLSSLAGAGLLALGATGCSSAGSSGGATPGDPDDADGAGTSAPSAPAPVGTPTPGRVFGAEAESHARTFMCWPASEDIWGSSLAGVRQDIAGLARAIGGYEPVVLFARPGQEDDAQQACGSSVQVVPMALDDLWARDTLPVFVRDSGTLKGVTFNFNGWGNKQQHANDSQLAAAVLTKYGIPRITTPVVAEGGAFETDGQGTLLVTESSVVNDNRNPGRSRDQIEAELKTALGVSKVIWLAGVRGKDITDAHVDCLARFVAPGVVLLDQPFPGAPGDVWSVAAAQAKTVLSTATDAHGRPLQVIALPEPDPDKITGSGDAFVSSYINFYVANGAVFMPKFGDTAADHVAQQIIGDHFPNRDIVALQIDNIAAGGGGIHCSTHDQPGTPAS
;
A
#
# COMPACT_ATOMS: atom_id res chain seq x y z
N MET A 1 -15.37 -20.85 12.57
CA MET A 1 -13.97 -20.40 12.76
C MET A 1 -13.74 -19.35 11.70
N SER A 2 -13.77 -18.09 12.11
CA SER A 2 -13.48 -16.96 11.21
C SER A 2 -11.99 -16.95 10.95
N LEU A 3 -11.59 -17.11 9.70
CA LEU A 3 -10.20 -16.98 9.28
C LEU A 3 -9.98 -15.52 8.92
N SER A 4 -9.17 -14.82 9.73
CA SER A 4 -8.68 -13.47 9.45
C SER A 4 -7.90 -13.43 8.14
N ARG A 5 -7.48 -12.24 7.68
CA ARG A 5 -6.54 -11.96 6.56
C ARG A 5 -5.46 -13.04 6.35
N ARG A 6 -5.27 -13.88 7.34
CA ARG A 6 -4.24 -14.91 7.50
C ARG A 6 -4.56 -16.27 6.88
N ALA A 7 -5.75 -16.46 6.29
CA ALA A 7 -6.10 -17.76 5.73
C ALA A 7 -6.70 -17.66 4.34
N LEU A 8 -6.04 -18.31 3.42
CA LEU A 8 -6.42 -18.84 2.11
C LEU A 8 -6.12 -17.99 0.85
N LEU A 9 -5.04 -18.41 0.23
CA LEU A 9 -4.98 -18.67 -1.21
C LEU A 9 -4.41 -20.08 -1.42
N SER A 10 -5.23 -21.09 -1.19
CA SER A 10 -4.86 -22.51 -1.50
C SER A 10 -6.02 -23.33 -2.02
N SER A 11 -6.88 -22.76 -2.88
CA SER A 11 -7.87 -23.59 -3.58
C SER A 11 -8.37 -22.94 -4.86
N LEU A 12 -7.49 -22.76 -5.85
CA LEU A 12 -7.87 -22.65 -7.27
C LEU A 12 -6.70 -23.11 -8.15
N ALA A 13 -6.41 -24.41 -8.06
CA ALA A 13 -5.67 -25.13 -9.10
C ALA A 13 -6.11 -26.60 -9.05
N GLY A 14 -7.10 -26.94 -9.85
CA GLY A 14 -7.49 -28.35 -9.97
C GLY A 14 -8.85 -28.59 -10.59
N ALA A 15 -9.03 -28.26 -11.85
CA ALA A 15 -10.03 -28.94 -12.66
C ALA A 15 -9.73 -28.81 -14.16
N GLY A 16 -9.47 -29.95 -14.78
CA GLY A 16 -9.47 -30.12 -16.25
C GLY A 16 -8.08 -30.45 -16.81
N LEU A 17 -7.78 -31.53 -17.42
CA LEU A 17 -8.51 -32.54 -18.20
C LEU A 17 -7.66 -33.80 -18.33
N LEU A 18 -8.25 -34.93 -18.06
CA LEU A 18 -7.80 -36.24 -18.56
C LEU A 18 -8.08 -36.32 -20.07
N ALA A 19 -7.05 -36.58 -20.87
CA ALA A 19 -7.22 -37.19 -22.18
C ALA A 19 -6.14 -38.24 -22.37
N LEU A 20 -6.60 -39.47 -22.44
CA LEU A 20 -5.87 -40.68 -22.80
C LEU A 20 -5.45 -40.65 -24.27
N GLY A 21 -4.26 -41.13 -24.54
CA GLY A 21 -3.81 -41.45 -25.88
C GLY A 21 -2.53 -42.26 -25.85
N ALA A 22 -2.66 -43.58 -25.94
CA ALA A 22 -1.59 -44.57 -25.94
C ALA A 22 -0.98 -44.79 -27.33
N THR A 23 0.16 -45.56 -27.32
CA THR A 23 0.85 -46.27 -28.42
C THR A 23 1.84 -45.41 -29.21
N GLY A 24 3.03 -45.83 -29.47
CA GLY A 24 3.73 -47.09 -29.46
C GLY A 24 5.15 -46.95 -30.00
N CYS A 25 5.96 -47.84 -29.54
CA CYS A 25 7.10 -48.59 -30.07
C CYS A 25 8.13 -48.03 -31.08
N SER A 26 9.38 -48.13 -30.64
CA SER A 26 10.52 -48.92 -31.21
C SER A 26 11.25 -48.29 -32.40
N SER A 27 12.51 -48.22 -32.38
CA SER A 27 13.67 -49.05 -32.48
C SER A 27 14.82 -48.37 -33.24
N ALA A 28 15.98 -48.40 -32.65
CA ALA A 28 17.22 -48.99 -33.07
C ALA A 28 18.01 -48.45 -34.26
N GLY A 29 19.29 -48.28 -33.98
CA GLY A 29 20.38 -48.65 -34.85
C GLY A 29 21.23 -47.49 -35.38
N SER A 30 22.34 -47.37 -35.03
CA SER A 30 23.69 -47.92 -35.15
C SER A 30 24.71 -46.92 -35.70
N SER A 31 25.76 -46.81 -34.96
CA SER A 31 27.18 -46.90 -35.28
C SER A 31 27.80 -46.07 -36.39
N GLY A 32 28.92 -45.50 -36.01
CA GLY A 32 30.03 -45.37 -36.94
C GLY A 32 30.84 -44.09 -36.84
N GLY A 33 32.04 -44.23 -36.32
CA GLY A 33 33.22 -43.70 -36.92
C GLY A 33 33.92 -42.55 -36.23
N ALA A 34 34.96 -42.92 -35.42
CA ALA A 34 35.99 -42.02 -34.96
C ALA A 34 37.04 -41.78 -36.03
N THR A 35 37.58 -40.55 -36.07
CA THR A 35 39.01 -40.29 -36.33
C THR A 35 39.43 -38.97 -35.74
N PRO A 36 40.69 -38.86 -35.25
CA PRO A 36 41.14 -37.75 -34.45
C PRO A 36 41.86 -36.67 -35.29
N GLY A 37 41.82 -35.47 -34.83
CA GLY A 37 42.60 -34.37 -35.36
C GLY A 37 42.85 -33.32 -34.30
N ASP A 38 44.04 -33.07 -34.10
CA ASP A 38 44.89 -32.45 -33.15
C ASP A 38 44.60 -30.99 -32.77
N PRO A 39 45.30 -30.46 -31.77
CA PRO A 39 44.86 -29.35 -30.90
C PRO A 39 45.43 -28.02 -31.38
N ASP A 40 44.77 -27.01 -30.99
CA ASP A 40 45.25 -25.64 -30.71
C ASP A 40 44.13 -24.67 -31.03
N ASP A 41 43.47 -24.20 -30.00
CA ASP A 41 43.16 -22.78 -29.86
C ASP A 41 42.65 -22.52 -28.45
N ALA A 42 43.57 -21.97 -27.66
CA ALA A 42 43.24 -21.33 -26.42
C ALA A 42 42.55 -20.02 -26.75
N ASP A 43 41.27 -19.90 -26.37
CA ASP A 43 40.72 -18.58 -26.23
C ASP A 43 39.74 -18.44 -25.09
N GLY A 44 40.14 -17.64 -24.14
CA GLY A 44 39.39 -16.59 -23.56
C GLY A 44 38.16 -16.99 -22.76
N ALA A 45 38.37 -17.55 -21.57
CA ALA A 45 37.39 -17.33 -20.50
C ALA A 45 37.25 -15.82 -20.25
N GLY A 46 36.31 -15.23 -20.91
CA GLY A 46 35.89 -13.87 -20.61
C GLY A 46 35.30 -13.84 -19.21
N THR A 47 36.13 -13.51 -18.23
CA THR A 47 35.69 -13.05 -16.92
C THR A 47 34.90 -11.77 -17.18
N SER A 48 33.57 -11.89 -17.16
CA SER A 48 32.69 -10.74 -17.06
C SER A 48 33.10 -10.00 -15.78
N ALA A 49 33.63 -8.81 -15.95
CA ALA A 49 33.91 -7.90 -14.85
C ALA A 49 32.61 -7.71 -14.05
N PRO A 50 32.66 -7.66 -12.71
CA PRO A 50 31.50 -7.34 -11.92
C PRO A 50 30.95 -6.00 -12.39
N SER A 51 29.66 -5.98 -12.76
CA SER A 51 28.96 -4.75 -13.10
C SER A 51 29.21 -3.71 -12.01
N ALA A 52 29.61 -2.50 -12.41
CA ALA A 52 29.73 -1.41 -11.46
C ALA A 52 28.47 -1.30 -10.62
N PRO A 53 28.57 -1.02 -9.31
CA PRO A 53 27.39 -0.82 -8.49
C PRO A 53 26.51 0.25 -9.13
N ALA A 54 25.20 -0.03 -9.22
CA ALA A 54 24.22 0.93 -9.72
C ALA A 54 24.36 2.25 -8.92
N PRO A 55 24.25 3.42 -9.56
CA PRO A 55 24.38 4.68 -8.86
C PRO A 55 23.36 4.74 -7.73
N VAL A 56 23.85 4.93 -6.51
CA VAL A 56 23.01 5.21 -5.35
C VAL A 56 22.27 6.50 -5.67
N GLY A 57 20.94 6.41 -5.90
CA GLY A 57 20.14 7.56 -6.26
C GLY A 57 20.26 8.64 -5.19
N THR A 58 20.46 9.87 -5.64
CA THR A 58 20.53 11.03 -4.76
C THR A 58 19.14 11.65 -4.63
N PRO A 59 18.71 12.05 -3.42
CA PRO A 59 17.46 12.80 -3.25
C PRO A 59 17.47 14.06 -4.15
N THR A 60 16.33 14.37 -4.77
CA THR A 60 16.19 15.64 -5.48
C THR A 60 16.27 16.79 -4.47
N PRO A 61 17.23 17.72 -4.59
CA PRO A 61 17.37 18.83 -3.65
C PRO A 61 16.10 19.68 -3.58
N GLY A 62 15.70 20.04 -2.35
CA GLY A 62 14.50 20.84 -2.11
C GLY A 62 13.17 20.11 -2.26
N ARG A 63 13.18 18.81 -2.58
CA ARG A 63 11.98 17.97 -2.61
C ARG A 63 11.78 17.31 -1.26
N VAL A 64 10.54 17.32 -0.78
CA VAL A 64 10.14 16.74 0.51
C VAL A 64 8.84 15.96 0.33
N PHE A 65 8.84 14.70 0.72
CA PHE A 65 7.63 13.92 0.97
C PHE A 65 7.24 14.15 2.44
N GLY A 66 6.19 14.95 2.66
CA GLY A 66 5.74 15.36 4.00
C GLY A 66 5.06 14.21 4.74
N ALA A 67 5.10 14.26 6.08
CA ALA A 67 4.35 13.32 6.90
C ALA A 67 2.85 13.57 6.81
N GLU A 68 2.03 12.51 6.87
CA GLU A 68 0.56 12.63 6.85
C GLU A 68 0.03 13.50 8.01
N ALA A 69 0.74 13.58 9.12
CA ALA A 69 0.36 14.42 10.25
C ALA A 69 0.56 15.94 10.03
N GLU A 70 1.09 16.36 8.88
CA GLU A 70 1.16 17.78 8.52
C GLU A 70 -0.24 18.35 8.22
N SER A 71 -0.32 19.66 8.02
CA SER A 71 -1.60 20.31 7.67
C SER A 71 -2.07 19.90 6.27
N HIS A 72 -3.33 19.55 6.14
CA HIS A 72 -3.99 19.21 4.88
C HIS A 72 -4.78 20.39 4.30
N ALA A 73 -4.76 20.52 2.98
CA ALA A 73 -5.71 21.35 2.25
C ALA A 73 -7.08 20.66 2.13
N ARG A 74 -7.06 19.34 2.02
CA ARG A 74 -8.25 18.48 1.91
C ARG A 74 -7.90 17.00 1.96
N THR A 75 -8.92 16.17 2.21
CA THR A 75 -8.88 14.73 1.95
C THR A 75 -9.55 14.42 0.62
N PHE A 76 -8.92 13.55 -0.17
CA PHE A 76 -9.54 12.90 -1.32
C PHE A 76 -10.02 11.50 -0.95
N MET A 77 -11.17 11.11 -1.50
CA MET A 77 -11.75 9.78 -1.40
C MET A 77 -12.38 9.38 -2.74
N CYS A 78 -12.66 8.09 -2.94
CA CYS A 78 -13.34 7.57 -4.12
C CYS A 78 -14.60 6.82 -3.72
N TRP A 79 -15.69 6.99 -4.52
CA TRP A 79 -16.96 6.32 -4.31
C TRP A 79 -16.91 4.89 -4.84
N PRO A 80 -17.33 3.86 -4.07
CA PRO A 80 -17.39 2.49 -4.55
C PRO A 80 -18.34 2.38 -5.74
N ALA A 81 -17.80 2.07 -6.91
CA ALA A 81 -18.49 2.31 -8.17
C ALA A 81 -19.20 1.09 -8.74
N SER A 82 -18.72 -0.14 -8.48
CA SER A 82 -19.08 -1.30 -9.29
C SER A 82 -19.52 -2.52 -8.49
N GLU A 83 -20.66 -3.09 -8.89
CA GLU A 83 -21.10 -4.41 -8.43
C GLU A 83 -20.18 -5.53 -8.95
N ASP A 84 -19.46 -5.31 -10.05
CA ASP A 84 -18.51 -6.29 -10.57
C ASP A 84 -17.34 -6.55 -9.60
N ILE A 85 -17.00 -5.53 -8.79
CA ILE A 85 -15.95 -5.64 -7.75
C ILE A 85 -16.56 -6.07 -6.41
N TRP A 86 -17.65 -5.43 -5.99
CA TRP A 86 -18.17 -5.55 -4.64
C TRP A 86 -19.38 -6.50 -4.50
N GLY A 87 -20.00 -6.88 -5.60
CA GLY A 87 -21.18 -7.75 -5.60
C GLY A 87 -22.27 -7.26 -4.64
N SER A 88 -22.79 -8.16 -3.84
CA SER A 88 -23.82 -7.86 -2.82
C SER A 88 -23.33 -6.97 -1.68
N SER A 89 -22.02 -6.81 -1.50
CA SER A 89 -21.44 -5.95 -0.44
C SER A 89 -21.41 -4.47 -0.80
N LEU A 90 -21.68 -4.09 -2.07
CA LEU A 90 -21.56 -2.71 -2.56
C LEU A 90 -22.33 -1.71 -1.69
N ALA A 91 -23.56 -2.03 -1.29
CA ALA A 91 -24.37 -1.14 -0.47
C ALA A 91 -23.76 -0.89 0.92
N GLY A 92 -23.20 -1.92 1.55
CA GLY A 92 -22.53 -1.80 2.84
C GLY A 92 -21.22 -0.99 2.72
N VAL A 93 -20.43 -1.25 1.69
CA VAL A 93 -19.20 -0.49 1.43
C VAL A 93 -19.47 0.99 1.18
N ARG A 94 -20.55 1.29 0.42
CA ARG A 94 -20.99 2.68 0.23
C ARG A 94 -21.42 3.35 1.53
N GLN A 95 -22.03 2.62 2.46
CA GLN A 95 -22.39 3.14 3.79
C GLN A 95 -21.14 3.46 4.61
N ASP A 96 -20.14 2.58 4.61
CA ASP A 96 -18.88 2.78 5.34
C ASP A 96 -18.12 3.99 4.77
N ILE A 97 -17.95 4.08 3.44
CA ILE A 97 -17.31 5.23 2.78
C ILE A 97 -18.03 6.54 3.04
N ALA A 98 -19.35 6.56 2.95
CA ALA A 98 -20.14 7.74 3.25
C ALA A 98 -20.04 8.15 4.73
N GLY A 99 -20.00 7.18 5.64
CA GLY A 99 -19.79 7.39 7.07
C GLY A 99 -18.43 8.01 7.35
N LEU A 100 -17.38 7.45 6.77
CA LEU A 100 -16.02 7.96 6.89
C LEU A 100 -15.88 9.37 6.29
N ALA A 101 -16.41 9.59 5.08
CA ALA A 101 -16.34 10.90 4.41
C ALA A 101 -17.04 12.00 5.24
N ARG A 102 -18.22 11.71 5.82
CA ARG A 102 -18.92 12.65 6.71
C ARG A 102 -18.13 12.92 7.98
N ALA A 103 -17.51 11.89 8.58
CA ALA A 103 -16.72 12.05 9.80
C ALA A 103 -15.50 12.95 9.54
N ILE A 104 -14.75 12.71 8.47
CA ILE A 104 -13.62 13.55 8.06
C ILE A 104 -14.09 14.98 7.71
N GLY A 105 -15.24 15.10 7.04
CA GLY A 105 -15.84 16.39 6.64
C GLY A 105 -16.19 17.31 7.82
N GLY A 106 -16.19 16.81 9.05
CA GLY A 106 -16.30 17.62 10.27
C GLY A 106 -15.00 18.32 10.69
N TYR A 107 -13.86 17.93 10.12
CA TYR A 107 -12.54 18.42 10.50
C TYR A 107 -11.77 19.09 9.35
N GLU A 108 -11.96 18.63 8.13
CA GLU A 108 -11.31 19.21 6.95
C GLU A 108 -12.15 19.01 5.68
N PRO A 109 -11.89 19.80 4.61
CA PRO A 109 -12.58 19.63 3.34
C PRO A 109 -12.38 18.24 2.77
N VAL A 110 -13.48 17.58 2.38
CA VAL A 110 -13.45 16.28 1.70
C VAL A 110 -13.94 16.44 0.27
N VAL A 111 -13.16 15.91 -0.67
CA VAL A 111 -13.54 15.74 -2.07
C VAL A 111 -13.65 14.25 -2.35
N LEU A 112 -14.86 13.82 -2.70
CA LEU A 112 -15.14 12.43 -3.06
C LEU A 112 -15.36 12.33 -4.57
N PHE A 113 -14.50 11.58 -5.24
CA PHE A 113 -14.67 11.31 -6.67
C PHE A 113 -15.70 10.20 -6.87
N ALA A 114 -16.65 10.43 -7.80
CA ALA A 114 -17.66 9.44 -8.18
C ALA A 114 -17.69 9.28 -9.69
N ARG A 115 -18.04 8.09 -10.18
CA ARG A 115 -18.24 7.89 -11.62
C ARG A 115 -19.34 8.83 -12.14
N PRO A 116 -19.19 9.35 -13.37
CA PRO A 116 -20.27 10.09 -14.02
C PRO A 116 -21.60 9.33 -14.00
N GLY A 117 -22.62 9.97 -13.46
CA GLY A 117 -23.97 9.39 -13.25
C GLY A 117 -24.18 8.76 -11.86
N GLN A 118 -23.20 8.76 -10.98
CA GLN A 118 -23.33 8.31 -9.58
C GLN A 118 -23.19 9.46 -8.56
N GLU A 119 -23.05 10.69 -9.04
CA GLU A 119 -22.82 11.86 -8.19
C GLU A 119 -23.96 12.12 -7.20
N ASP A 120 -25.20 12.01 -7.67
CA ASP A 120 -26.38 12.27 -6.84
C ASP A 120 -26.51 11.25 -5.71
N ASP A 121 -26.28 9.96 -6.00
CA ASP A 121 -26.26 8.89 -5.00
C ASP A 121 -25.18 9.12 -3.95
N ALA A 122 -23.96 9.43 -4.40
CA ALA A 122 -22.83 9.73 -3.54
C ALA A 122 -23.09 10.98 -2.68
N GLN A 123 -23.62 12.06 -3.28
CA GLN A 123 -23.94 13.30 -2.58
C GLN A 123 -25.04 13.10 -1.54
N GLN A 124 -26.08 12.35 -1.89
CA GLN A 124 -27.15 12.01 -0.95
C GLN A 124 -26.64 11.22 0.25
N ALA A 125 -25.75 10.25 0.02
CA ALA A 125 -25.18 9.42 1.08
C ALA A 125 -24.19 10.19 1.96
N CYS A 126 -23.34 11.04 1.37
CA CYS A 126 -22.28 11.77 2.07
C CYS A 126 -22.76 13.07 2.73
N GLY A 127 -23.89 13.64 2.28
CA GLY A 127 -24.40 14.92 2.80
C GLY A 127 -23.60 16.13 2.30
N SER A 128 -23.93 17.32 2.82
CA SER A 128 -23.41 18.60 2.32
C SER A 128 -22.00 18.96 2.77
N SER A 129 -21.42 18.25 3.74
CA SER A 129 -20.04 18.46 4.20
C SER A 129 -18.99 17.86 3.27
N VAL A 130 -19.40 17.08 2.27
CA VAL A 130 -18.53 16.42 1.31
C VAL A 130 -18.82 16.96 -0.08
N GLN A 131 -17.76 17.37 -0.78
CA GLN A 131 -17.87 17.79 -2.19
C GLN A 131 -17.76 16.57 -3.09
N VAL A 132 -18.82 16.19 -3.77
CA VAL A 132 -18.77 15.12 -4.78
C VAL A 132 -18.37 15.71 -6.14
N VAL A 133 -17.45 15.03 -6.82
CA VAL A 133 -16.86 15.47 -8.08
C VAL A 133 -16.88 14.32 -9.08
N PRO A 134 -17.45 14.48 -10.29
CA PRO A 134 -17.42 13.44 -11.32
C PRO A 134 -15.98 13.16 -11.78
N MET A 135 -15.60 11.88 -11.77
CA MET A 135 -14.31 11.39 -12.22
C MET A 135 -14.42 9.92 -12.64
N ALA A 136 -13.80 9.55 -13.77
CA ALA A 136 -13.70 8.15 -14.14
C ALA A 136 -12.79 7.42 -13.15
N LEU A 137 -13.31 6.37 -12.52
CA LEU A 137 -12.59 5.52 -11.57
C LEU A 137 -13.14 4.10 -11.60
N ASP A 138 -12.40 3.14 -11.10
CA ASP A 138 -12.83 1.74 -11.04
C ASP A 138 -13.22 1.35 -9.62
N ASP A 139 -12.47 1.76 -8.59
CA ASP A 139 -12.70 1.37 -7.20
C ASP A 139 -12.45 2.52 -6.20
N LEU A 140 -12.59 2.21 -4.90
CA LEU A 140 -12.58 3.17 -3.79
C LEU A 140 -11.18 3.51 -3.24
N TRP A 141 -10.12 2.82 -3.66
CA TRP A 141 -8.82 2.84 -3.01
C TRP A 141 -7.99 4.10 -3.34
N ALA A 142 -8.45 5.23 -2.81
CA ALA A 142 -7.88 6.55 -3.09
C ALA A 142 -6.39 6.66 -2.72
N ARG A 143 -5.93 5.96 -1.68
CA ARG A 143 -4.52 5.97 -1.28
C ARG A 143 -3.61 5.47 -2.39
N ASP A 144 -4.05 4.47 -3.13
CA ASP A 144 -3.22 3.76 -4.10
C ASP A 144 -3.32 4.33 -5.51
N THR A 145 -4.47 4.91 -5.85
CA THR A 145 -4.78 5.34 -7.22
C THR A 145 -4.54 6.83 -7.45
N LEU A 146 -4.38 7.63 -6.39
CA LEU A 146 -4.10 9.06 -6.47
C LEU A 146 -2.59 9.37 -6.51
N PRO A 147 -2.19 10.60 -6.89
CA PRO A 147 -0.77 10.94 -6.94
C PRO A 147 -0.19 11.08 -5.52
N VAL A 148 1.02 10.57 -5.31
CA VAL A 148 1.76 10.85 -4.07
C VAL A 148 2.24 12.30 -4.10
N PHE A 149 1.80 13.11 -3.14
CA PHE A 149 2.14 14.53 -3.12
C PHE A 149 3.51 14.78 -2.47
N VAL A 150 4.28 15.67 -3.10
CA VAL A 150 5.56 16.17 -2.59
C VAL A 150 5.61 17.69 -2.68
N ARG A 151 6.37 18.33 -1.82
CA ARG A 151 6.77 19.72 -2.00
C ARG A 151 8.14 19.75 -2.67
N ASP A 152 8.26 20.50 -3.74
CA ASP A 152 9.52 20.68 -4.48
C ASP A 152 9.84 22.16 -4.50
N SER A 153 10.83 22.55 -3.70
CA SER A 153 11.20 23.98 -3.48
C SER A 153 9.99 24.83 -3.07
N GLY A 154 9.15 24.29 -2.17
CA GLY A 154 7.94 24.94 -1.65
C GLY A 154 6.69 24.81 -2.54
N THR A 155 6.81 24.33 -3.76
CA THR A 155 5.67 24.13 -4.66
C THR A 155 5.12 22.71 -4.52
N LEU A 156 3.81 22.59 -4.34
CA LEU A 156 3.13 21.27 -4.35
C LEU A 156 3.21 20.64 -5.73
N LYS A 157 3.66 19.40 -5.80
CA LYS A 157 3.67 18.56 -7.01
C LYS A 157 3.12 17.18 -6.69
N GLY A 158 2.66 16.45 -7.71
CA GLY A 158 2.20 15.08 -7.57
C GLY A 158 3.07 14.10 -8.36
N VAL A 159 3.54 13.06 -7.69
CA VAL A 159 4.26 11.95 -8.31
C VAL A 159 3.27 10.88 -8.73
N THR A 160 3.33 10.44 -9.99
CA THR A 160 2.51 9.33 -10.48
C THR A 160 3.34 8.07 -10.60
N PHE A 161 2.94 7.02 -9.87
CA PHE A 161 3.66 5.74 -9.76
C PHE A 161 3.13 4.65 -10.70
N ASN A 162 2.43 5.02 -11.77
CA ASN A 162 1.99 4.11 -12.83
C ASN A 162 1.14 2.93 -12.31
N PHE A 163 0.15 3.22 -11.48
CA PHE A 163 -0.75 2.21 -10.91
C PHE A 163 -1.21 1.17 -11.95
N ASN A 164 -1.01 -0.11 -11.63
CA ASN A 164 -1.29 -1.23 -12.52
C ASN A 164 -2.23 -2.29 -11.92
N GLY A 165 -3.12 -1.88 -10.99
CA GLY A 165 -4.06 -2.79 -10.36
C GLY A 165 -3.39 -3.82 -9.45
N TRP A 166 -2.41 -3.38 -8.66
CA TRP A 166 -1.62 -4.22 -7.73
C TRP A 166 -0.93 -5.40 -8.41
N GLY A 167 -0.33 -5.15 -9.57
CA GLY A 167 0.29 -6.20 -10.39
C GLY A 167 -0.71 -6.94 -11.28
N ASN A 168 -1.67 -6.21 -11.86
CA ASN A 168 -2.74 -6.71 -12.73
C ASN A 168 -3.68 -7.74 -12.07
N LYS A 169 -3.86 -7.64 -10.76
CA LYS A 169 -4.77 -8.51 -9.99
C LYS A 169 -6.22 -8.03 -10.04
N GLN A 170 -6.46 -6.76 -10.40
CA GLN A 170 -7.78 -6.13 -10.52
C GLN A 170 -7.86 -5.27 -11.78
N GLN A 171 -9.07 -5.10 -12.33
CA GLN A 171 -9.33 -4.13 -13.40
C GLN A 171 -9.02 -2.73 -12.93
N HIS A 172 -8.29 -1.94 -13.74
CA HIS A 172 -7.75 -0.65 -13.36
C HIS A 172 -7.66 0.36 -14.51
N ALA A 173 -8.47 0.18 -15.55
CA ALA A 173 -8.39 1.00 -16.75
C ALA A 173 -8.59 2.51 -16.47
N ASN A 174 -9.52 2.85 -15.56
CA ASN A 174 -9.76 4.23 -15.14
C ASN A 174 -8.80 4.62 -14.01
N ASP A 175 -8.61 3.77 -13.02
CA ASP A 175 -7.76 4.04 -11.84
C ASP A 175 -6.31 4.31 -12.24
N SER A 176 -5.78 3.64 -13.28
CA SER A 176 -4.45 3.91 -13.81
C SER A 176 -4.27 5.34 -14.35
N GLN A 177 -5.36 6.03 -14.68
CA GLN A 177 -5.35 7.42 -15.17
C GLN A 177 -5.73 8.44 -14.10
N LEU A 178 -6.26 7.98 -12.95
CA LEU A 178 -6.87 8.83 -11.94
C LEU A 178 -5.89 9.86 -11.37
N ALA A 179 -4.66 9.45 -11.04
CA ALA A 179 -3.63 10.36 -10.55
C ALA A 179 -3.37 11.52 -11.51
N ALA A 180 -3.20 11.23 -12.80
CA ALA A 180 -2.96 12.25 -13.82
C ALA A 180 -4.17 13.16 -14.02
N ALA A 181 -5.39 12.61 -13.99
CA ALA A 181 -6.63 13.36 -14.12
C ALA A 181 -6.84 14.34 -12.95
N VAL A 182 -6.57 13.90 -11.72
CA VAL A 182 -6.65 14.74 -10.52
C VAL A 182 -5.61 15.87 -10.57
N LEU A 183 -4.36 15.58 -10.92
CA LEU A 183 -3.33 16.61 -11.06
C LEU A 183 -3.73 17.67 -12.10
N THR A 184 -4.26 17.24 -13.23
CA THR A 184 -4.74 18.14 -14.30
C THR A 184 -5.90 19.00 -13.80
N LYS A 185 -6.89 18.39 -13.13
CA LYS A 185 -8.07 19.08 -12.60
C LYS A 185 -7.72 20.19 -11.60
N TYR A 186 -6.73 19.93 -10.76
CA TYR A 186 -6.32 20.90 -9.72
C TYR A 186 -5.12 21.76 -10.13
N GLY A 187 -4.63 21.65 -11.36
CA GLY A 187 -3.50 22.43 -11.86
C GLY A 187 -2.19 22.16 -11.12
N ILE A 188 -2.02 20.95 -10.57
CA ILE A 188 -0.84 20.55 -9.81
C ILE A 188 0.19 19.94 -10.77
N PRO A 189 1.46 20.44 -10.80
CA PRO A 189 2.48 19.91 -11.66
C PRO A 189 2.78 18.44 -11.38
N ARG A 190 2.89 17.65 -12.47
CA ARG A 190 3.16 16.22 -12.42
C ARG A 190 4.64 15.91 -12.43
N ILE A 191 5.05 14.95 -11.59
CA ILE A 191 6.33 14.25 -11.66
C ILE A 191 6.04 12.82 -12.10
N THR A 192 6.84 12.29 -13.03
CA THR A 192 6.77 10.90 -13.47
C THR A 192 8.00 10.13 -12.98
N THR A 193 7.81 8.85 -12.69
CA THR A 193 8.87 7.90 -12.35
C THR A 193 8.67 6.62 -13.16
N PRO A 194 9.73 5.86 -13.47
CA PRO A 194 9.56 4.55 -14.11
C PRO A 194 9.13 3.44 -13.15
N VAL A 195 9.00 3.73 -11.85
CA VAL A 195 8.58 2.75 -10.84
C VAL A 195 7.05 2.61 -10.88
N VAL A 196 6.59 1.37 -10.84
CA VAL A 196 5.20 0.99 -10.58
C VAL A 196 5.07 0.73 -9.09
N ALA A 197 4.19 1.46 -8.43
CA ALA A 197 3.88 1.32 -7.01
C ALA A 197 2.54 2.00 -6.69
N GLU A 198 2.13 1.88 -5.46
CA GLU A 198 0.91 2.47 -4.90
C GLU A 198 1.25 3.34 -3.69
N GLY A 199 0.40 4.32 -3.36
CA GLY A 199 0.63 5.21 -2.22
C GLY A 199 0.70 4.48 -0.88
N GLY A 200 -0.08 3.41 -0.70
CA GLY A 200 -0.06 2.56 0.51
C GLY A 200 1.23 1.76 0.69
N ALA A 201 2.06 1.65 -0.36
CA ALA A 201 3.39 1.04 -0.27
C ALA A 201 4.42 1.94 0.43
N PHE A 202 4.09 3.19 0.71
CA PHE A 202 5.02 4.21 1.23
C PHE A 202 4.55 4.77 2.55
N GLU A 203 5.47 4.85 3.51
CA GLU A 203 5.25 5.53 4.78
C GLU A 203 6.47 6.42 5.09
N THR A 204 6.24 7.67 5.45
CA THR A 204 7.31 8.66 5.65
C THR A 204 7.21 9.40 6.97
N ASP A 205 8.36 9.75 7.55
CA ASP A 205 8.46 10.60 8.74
C ASP A 205 8.42 12.11 8.41
N GLY A 206 8.32 12.49 7.14
CA GLY A 206 8.38 13.88 6.68
C GLY A 206 9.78 14.51 6.77
N GLN A 207 10.78 13.77 7.26
CA GLN A 207 12.15 14.24 7.45
C GLN A 207 13.19 13.44 6.63
N GLY A 208 12.74 12.81 5.56
CA GLY A 208 13.60 12.12 4.60
C GLY A 208 13.77 10.62 4.83
N THR A 209 13.04 10.03 5.79
CA THR A 209 12.97 8.58 6.00
C THR A 209 11.74 8.01 5.32
N LEU A 210 11.90 6.88 4.64
CA LEU A 210 10.84 6.12 3.98
C LEU A 210 10.85 4.67 4.48
N LEU A 211 9.69 4.12 4.85
CA LEU A 211 9.47 2.70 5.03
C LEU A 211 8.79 2.13 3.79
N VAL A 212 9.24 0.96 3.35
CA VAL A 212 8.71 0.25 2.18
C VAL A 212 8.83 -1.24 2.42
N THR A 213 7.89 -2.05 1.94
CA THR A 213 8.05 -3.51 1.90
C THR A 213 8.67 -3.96 0.57
N GLU A 214 9.63 -4.88 0.63
CA GLU A 214 10.23 -5.46 -0.58
C GLU A 214 9.19 -6.25 -1.39
N SER A 215 8.30 -6.93 -0.70
CA SER A 215 7.27 -7.78 -1.32
C SER A 215 6.33 -7.01 -2.25
N SER A 216 6.01 -5.76 -1.94
CA SER A 216 5.10 -4.93 -2.75
C SER A 216 5.82 -4.28 -3.94
N VAL A 217 6.99 -3.69 -3.74
CA VAL A 217 7.62 -2.82 -4.74
C VAL A 217 8.73 -3.53 -5.51
N VAL A 218 9.55 -4.37 -4.85
CA VAL A 218 10.57 -5.20 -5.51
C VAL A 218 9.94 -6.51 -5.96
N ASN A 219 9.01 -6.42 -6.91
CA ASN A 219 8.18 -7.52 -7.36
C ASN A 219 8.01 -7.46 -8.89
N ASP A 220 8.18 -8.60 -9.55
CA ASP A 220 8.11 -8.67 -11.02
C ASP A 220 6.71 -8.36 -11.57
N ASN A 221 5.66 -8.46 -10.75
CA ASN A 221 4.31 -8.05 -11.16
C ASN A 221 4.14 -6.52 -11.24
N ARG A 222 5.10 -5.75 -10.71
CA ARG A 222 5.16 -4.29 -10.79
C ARG A 222 6.42 -3.79 -11.50
N ASN A 223 7.59 -4.25 -11.08
CA ASN A 223 8.90 -3.75 -11.53
C ASN A 223 9.79 -4.91 -12.04
N PRO A 224 9.40 -5.58 -13.14
CA PRO A 224 10.10 -6.77 -13.62
C PRO A 224 11.57 -6.50 -13.93
N GLY A 225 12.44 -7.36 -13.39
CA GLY A 225 13.88 -7.33 -13.62
C GLY A 225 14.61 -6.15 -12.97
N ARG A 226 13.96 -5.33 -12.14
CA ARG A 226 14.62 -4.26 -11.40
C ARG A 226 15.11 -4.74 -10.04
N SER A 227 16.35 -4.39 -9.70
CA SER A 227 16.89 -4.63 -8.38
C SER A 227 16.33 -3.64 -7.34
N ARG A 228 16.40 -4.01 -6.07
CA ARG A 228 16.05 -3.13 -4.95
C ARG A 228 16.82 -1.80 -5.02
N ASP A 229 18.11 -1.83 -5.31
CA ASP A 229 18.95 -0.63 -5.37
C ASP A 229 18.52 0.32 -6.51
N GLN A 230 18.10 -0.23 -7.66
CA GLN A 230 17.57 0.57 -8.76
C GLN A 230 16.23 1.23 -8.39
N ILE A 231 15.35 0.49 -7.72
CA ILE A 231 14.07 1.02 -7.24
C ILE A 231 14.32 2.08 -6.15
N GLU A 232 15.20 1.82 -5.19
CA GLU A 232 15.55 2.78 -4.13
C GLU A 232 16.08 4.10 -4.72
N ALA A 233 16.93 4.03 -5.74
CA ALA A 233 17.44 5.22 -6.43
C ALA A 233 16.32 6.07 -7.04
N GLU A 234 15.34 5.43 -7.67
CA GLU A 234 14.17 6.11 -8.23
C GLU A 234 13.26 6.70 -7.15
N LEU A 235 13.02 5.96 -6.06
CA LEU A 235 12.22 6.45 -4.92
C LEU A 235 12.87 7.69 -4.27
N LYS A 236 14.18 7.67 -4.05
CA LYS A 236 14.92 8.82 -3.54
C LYS A 236 14.79 10.04 -4.45
N THR A 237 14.89 9.82 -5.74
CA THR A 237 14.73 10.89 -6.74
C THR A 237 13.29 11.40 -6.79
N ALA A 238 12.29 10.51 -6.83
CA ALA A 238 10.90 10.89 -7.00
C ALA A 238 10.31 11.56 -5.76
N LEU A 239 10.64 11.06 -4.56
CA LEU A 239 10.07 11.50 -3.29
C LEU A 239 10.95 12.49 -2.53
N GLY A 240 12.24 12.62 -2.87
CA GLY A 240 13.18 13.49 -2.15
C GLY A 240 13.66 12.91 -0.82
N VAL A 241 13.42 11.63 -0.56
CA VAL A 241 13.86 10.94 0.66
C VAL A 241 15.33 10.57 0.56
N SER A 242 16.06 10.62 1.67
CA SER A 242 17.49 10.30 1.71
C SER A 242 17.76 8.88 2.21
N LYS A 243 16.81 8.30 2.93
CA LYS A 243 16.92 6.98 3.53
C LYS A 243 15.66 6.15 3.28
N VAL A 244 15.87 4.92 2.83
CA VAL A 244 14.81 3.91 2.70
C VAL A 244 15.12 2.77 3.67
N ILE A 245 14.14 2.41 4.49
CA ILE A 245 14.19 1.25 5.38
C ILE A 245 13.29 0.18 4.76
N TRP A 246 13.89 -0.93 4.36
CA TRP A 246 13.23 -2.03 3.71
C TRP A 246 12.76 -3.07 4.72
N LEU A 247 11.47 -3.38 4.68
CA LEU A 247 10.83 -4.46 5.41
C LEU A 247 10.54 -5.60 4.43
N ALA A 248 10.57 -6.84 4.88
CA ALA A 248 10.38 -7.97 3.96
C ALA A 248 8.96 -7.99 3.37
N GLY A 249 7.95 -7.76 4.19
CA GLY A 249 6.55 -7.94 3.80
C GLY A 249 6.20 -9.41 3.51
N VAL A 250 5.09 -9.64 2.80
CA VAL A 250 4.59 -10.99 2.44
C VAL A 250 4.08 -10.99 1.01
N ARG A 251 4.77 -11.71 0.11
CA ARG A 251 4.41 -11.74 -1.31
C ARG A 251 3.26 -12.71 -1.59
N GLY A 252 2.28 -12.30 -2.40
CA GLY A 252 1.22 -13.15 -2.94
C GLY A 252 0.22 -13.67 -1.91
N LYS A 253 0.05 -12.98 -0.78
CA LYS A 253 -0.92 -13.36 0.27
C LYS A 253 -2.09 -12.40 0.39
N ASP A 254 -1.94 -11.20 -0.10
CA ASP A 254 -3.03 -10.26 -0.32
C ASP A 254 -2.89 -9.59 -1.69
N ILE A 255 -3.85 -8.74 -2.04
CA ILE A 255 -3.87 -8.06 -3.33
C ILE A 255 -2.67 -7.11 -3.48
N THR A 256 -2.21 -6.50 -2.39
CA THR A 256 -1.16 -5.49 -2.36
C THR A 256 0.26 -6.07 -2.32
N ASP A 257 0.41 -7.36 -2.04
CA ASP A 257 1.69 -7.99 -1.67
C ASP A 257 2.28 -7.40 -0.38
N ALA A 258 1.43 -7.11 0.60
CA ALA A 258 1.72 -6.54 1.91
C ALA A 258 2.25 -5.10 1.86
N HIS A 259 1.37 -4.14 1.62
CA HIS A 259 1.70 -2.72 1.77
C HIS A 259 2.16 -2.39 3.19
N VAL A 260 3.05 -1.39 3.30
CA VAL A 260 3.60 -0.98 4.59
C VAL A 260 2.55 -0.29 5.48
N ASP A 261 1.54 0.36 4.90
CA ASP A 261 0.47 1.05 5.62
C ASP A 261 -0.47 0.13 6.43
N CYS A 262 -0.35 -1.19 6.21
CA CYS A 262 -0.98 -2.22 7.02
C CYS A 262 0.02 -2.96 7.95
N LEU A 263 1.27 -2.50 8.01
CA LEU A 263 2.32 -3.12 8.82
C LEU A 263 2.96 -2.14 9.80
N ALA A 264 3.40 -0.97 9.33
CA ALA A 264 4.13 -0.01 10.15
C ALA A 264 3.90 1.42 9.69
N ARG A 265 3.65 2.36 10.63
CA ARG A 265 3.40 3.76 10.33
C ARG A 265 4.14 4.69 11.28
N PHE A 266 4.63 5.81 10.76
CA PHE A 266 5.18 6.88 11.57
C PHE A 266 4.06 7.68 12.26
N VAL A 267 4.22 7.94 13.56
CA VAL A 267 3.36 8.86 14.33
C VAL A 267 4.08 10.15 14.68
N ALA A 268 5.40 10.14 14.60
CA ALA A 268 6.28 11.29 14.71
C ALA A 268 7.63 10.94 14.06
N PRO A 269 8.48 11.92 13.75
CA PRO A 269 9.84 11.63 13.29
C PRO A 269 10.60 10.75 14.28
N GLY A 270 11.04 9.57 13.80
CA GLY A 270 11.74 8.57 14.61
C GLY A 270 10.84 7.68 15.48
N VAL A 271 9.51 7.83 15.44
CA VAL A 271 8.55 6.99 16.21
C VAL A 271 7.64 6.23 15.28
N VAL A 272 7.65 4.89 15.36
CA VAL A 272 6.91 3.98 14.49
C VAL A 272 5.93 3.14 15.31
N LEU A 273 4.66 3.15 14.96
CA LEU A 273 3.72 2.10 15.36
C LEU A 273 3.91 0.91 14.43
N LEU A 274 3.95 -0.27 15.02
CA LEU A 274 4.11 -1.54 14.33
C LEU A 274 2.94 -2.46 14.64
N ASP A 275 2.25 -2.92 13.60
CA ASP A 275 1.20 -3.92 13.72
C ASP A 275 1.76 -5.20 14.34
N GLN A 276 1.08 -5.70 15.33
CA GLN A 276 1.50 -6.91 16.03
C GLN A 276 0.33 -7.89 16.12
N PRO A 277 0.59 -9.18 15.93
CA PRO A 277 -0.44 -10.19 16.09
C PRO A 277 -1.12 -10.07 17.45
N PHE A 278 -2.40 -10.41 17.50
CA PHE A 278 -3.12 -10.57 18.75
C PHE A 278 -2.33 -11.48 19.73
N PRO A 279 -2.19 -11.11 21.00
CA PRO A 279 -1.48 -11.92 21.99
C PRO A 279 -2.09 -13.34 22.11
N GLY A 280 -1.32 -14.35 21.75
CA GLY A 280 -1.78 -15.75 21.74
C GLY A 280 -2.25 -16.23 20.36
N ALA A 281 -2.23 -15.40 19.32
CA ALA A 281 -2.50 -15.83 17.95
C ALA A 281 -1.52 -16.94 17.53
N PRO A 282 -1.99 -17.96 16.79
CA PRO A 282 -1.09 -18.93 16.19
C PRO A 282 -0.15 -18.22 15.20
N GLY A 283 1.11 -18.68 15.17
CA GLY A 283 2.10 -18.13 14.23
C GLY A 283 1.69 -18.41 12.78
N ASP A 284 1.84 -17.39 11.93
CA ASP A 284 1.58 -17.44 10.51
C ASP A 284 2.58 -16.54 9.73
N VAL A 285 2.39 -16.39 8.42
CA VAL A 285 3.28 -15.59 7.56
C VAL A 285 3.29 -14.10 7.94
N TRP A 286 2.19 -13.58 8.48
CA TRP A 286 2.07 -12.17 8.86
C TRP A 286 2.79 -11.91 10.19
N SER A 287 2.64 -12.80 11.16
CA SER A 287 3.39 -12.73 12.42
C SER A 287 4.90 -12.84 12.21
N VAL A 288 5.35 -13.65 11.23
CA VAL A 288 6.76 -13.72 10.83
C VAL A 288 7.21 -12.39 10.21
N ALA A 289 6.41 -11.78 9.33
CA ALA A 289 6.73 -10.48 8.74
C ALA A 289 6.76 -9.36 9.78
N ALA A 290 5.82 -9.33 10.72
CA ALA A 290 5.79 -8.39 11.84
C ALA A 290 7.04 -8.53 12.74
N ALA A 291 7.45 -9.76 13.05
CA ALA A 291 8.67 -10.03 13.83
C ALA A 291 9.95 -9.59 13.09
N GLN A 292 10.02 -9.84 11.78
CA GLN A 292 11.12 -9.36 10.93
C GLN A 292 11.14 -7.82 10.89
N ALA A 293 9.99 -7.17 10.68
CA ALA A 293 9.88 -5.72 10.69
C ALA A 293 10.31 -5.13 12.03
N LYS A 294 9.89 -5.72 13.15
CA LYS A 294 10.34 -5.33 14.50
C LYS A 294 11.86 -5.39 14.63
N THR A 295 12.48 -6.46 14.15
CA THR A 295 13.95 -6.66 14.22
C THR A 295 14.66 -5.56 13.42
N VAL A 296 14.21 -5.29 12.18
CA VAL A 296 14.81 -4.26 11.33
C VAL A 296 14.63 -2.87 11.95
N LEU A 297 13.40 -2.52 12.33
CA LEU A 297 13.08 -1.19 12.86
C LEU A 297 13.80 -0.91 14.19
N SER A 298 13.94 -1.92 15.08
CA SER A 298 14.62 -1.76 16.38
C SER A 298 16.11 -1.48 16.27
N THR A 299 16.73 -1.78 15.11
CA THR A 299 18.16 -1.54 14.87
C THR A 299 18.40 -0.40 13.86
N ALA A 300 17.33 0.07 13.21
CA ALA A 300 17.43 1.13 12.22
C ALA A 300 17.55 2.51 12.87
N THR A 301 18.07 3.44 12.08
CA THR A 301 18.03 4.87 12.36
C THR A 301 17.21 5.58 11.29
N ASP A 302 16.69 6.75 11.59
CA ASP A 302 16.07 7.62 10.59
C ASP A 302 17.13 8.29 9.66
N ALA A 303 16.68 9.17 8.77
CA ALA A 303 17.54 9.90 7.83
C ALA A 303 18.54 10.83 8.51
N HIS A 304 18.32 11.19 9.78
CA HIS A 304 19.20 12.01 10.60
C HIS A 304 20.10 11.21 11.55
N GLY A 305 20.08 9.87 11.44
CA GLY A 305 20.89 8.97 12.27
C GLY A 305 20.33 8.72 13.66
N ARG A 306 19.09 9.15 13.98
CA ARG A 306 18.43 8.90 15.27
C ARG A 306 17.87 7.48 15.30
N PRO A 307 18.08 6.69 16.37
CA PRO A 307 17.43 5.39 16.53
C PRO A 307 15.90 5.51 16.49
N LEU A 308 15.24 4.54 15.88
CA LEU A 308 13.78 4.49 15.87
C LEU A 308 13.23 3.96 17.20
N GLN A 309 12.16 4.60 17.67
CA GLN A 309 11.31 4.05 18.73
C GLN A 309 10.19 3.24 18.08
N VAL A 310 10.11 1.95 18.41
CA VAL A 310 9.10 1.04 17.86
C VAL A 310 8.09 0.70 18.93
N ILE A 311 6.82 0.97 18.67
CA ILE A 311 5.70 0.77 19.58
C ILE A 311 4.78 -0.26 18.97
N ALA A 312 4.45 -1.30 19.74
CA ALA A 312 3.53 -2.33 19.32
C ALA A 312 2.09 -1.82 19.32
N LEU A 313 1.35 -2.06 18.25
CA LEU A 313 -0.10 -1.87 18.16
C LEU A 313 -0.75 -3.24 17.92
N PRO A 314 -1.25 -3.91 18.98
CA PRO A 314 -1.80 -5.26 18.85
C PRO A 314 -3.09 -5.28 18.02
N GLU A 315 -3.22 -6.28 17.14
CA GLU A 315 -4.49 -6.61 16.47
C GLU A 315 -5.57 -7.04 17.46
N PRO A 316 -6.86 -6.97 17.09
CA PRO A 316 -7.94 -7.48 17.92
C PRO A 316 -7.96 -9.01 17.94
N ASP A 317 -8.62 -9.57 18.94
CA ASP A 317 -8.90 -11.00 19.03
C ASP A 317 -9.86 -11.42 17.90
N PRO A 318 -9.45 -12.30 16.97
CA PRO A 318 -10.27 -12.69 15.83
C PRO A 318 -11.58 -13.39 16.22
N ASP A 319 -11.69 -13.94 17.43
CA ASP A 319 -12.91 -14.56 17.93
C ASP A 319 -13.92 -13.54 18.48
N LYS A 320 -13.53 -12.26 18.60
CA LYS A 320 -14.37 -11.17 19.13
C LYS A 320 -14.74 -10.10 18.13
N ILE A 321 -14.13 -10.10 16.94
CA ILE A 321 -14.45 -9.12 15.91
C ILE A 321 -15.81 -9.38 15.28
N THR A 322 -16.44 -8.32 14.79
CA THR A 322 -17.77 -8.39 14.14
C THR A 322 -17.67 -8.71 12.65
N GLY A 323 -16.57 -8.33 12.00
CA GLY A 323 -16.35 -8.56 10.59
C GLY A 323 -15.79 -9.95 10.29
N SER A 324 -15.88 -10.36 9.05
CA SER A 324 -15.38 -11.66 8.59
C SER A 324 -15.09 -11.64 7.08
N GLY A 325 -14.35 -12.62 6.61
CA GLY A 325 -14.03 -12.81 5.20
C GLY A 325 -12.55 -13.15 5.01
N ASP A 326 -12.23 -13.79 3.89
CA ASP A 326 -10.87 -14.26 3.61
C ASP A 326 -9.87 -13.10 3.44
N ALA A 327 -10.34 -11.94 2.96
CA ALA A 327 -9.54 -10.73 2.79
C ALA A 327 -9.69 -9.72 3.94
N PHE A 328 -10.42 -10.07 5.01
CA PHE A 328 -10.72 -9.12 6.08
C PHE A 328 -9.46 -8.58 6.77
N VAL A 329 -9.29 -7.26 6.76
CA VAL A 329 -8.17 -6.55 7.39
C VAL A 329 -8.58 -6.09 8.79
N SER A 330 -8.09 -6.75 9.83
CA SER A 330 -8.35 -6.42 11.24
C SER A 330 -7.20 -5.64 11.89
N SER A 331 -6.48 -4.83 11.13
CA SER A 331 -5.34 -4.06 11.63
C SER A 331 -5.74 -2.64 11.99
N TYR A 332 -5.45 -2.22 13.22
CA TYR A 332 -5.63 -0.83 13.68
C TYR A 332 -4.61 0.12 13.07
N ILE A 333 -3.50 -0.39 12.47
CA ILE A 333 -2.45 0.45 11.90
C ILE A 333 -2.93 1.23 10.66
N ASN A 334 -4.01 0.77 10.02
CA ASN A 334 -4.57 1.42 8.83
C ASN A 334 -5.51 2.59 9.20
N PHE A 335 -5.07 3.44 10.15
CA PHE A 335 -5.74 4.68 10.53
C PHE A 335 -5.38 5.82 9.56
N TYR A 336 -6.13 6.91 9.58
CA TYR A 336 -5.88 8.13 8.80
C TYR A 336 -5.75 9.36 9.70
N VAL A 337 -4.72 10.16 9.48
CA VAL A 337 -4.47 11.39 10.27
C VAL A 337 -4.98 12.59 9.47
N ALA A 338 -6.01 13.28 9.97
CA ALA A 338 -6.56 14.48 9.37
C ALA A 338 -6.31 15.71 10.26
N ASN A 339 -6.65 16.91 9.78
CA ASN A 339 -6.61 18.13 10.59
C ASN A 339 -7.52 17.99 11.81
N GLY A 340 -6.94 17.97 13.01
CA GLY A 340 -7.70 17.93 14.27
C GLY A 340 -8.24 16.57 14.69
N ALA A 341 -8.14 15.50 13.86
CA ALA A 341 -8.57 14.17 14.23
C ALA A 341 -7.70 13.06 13.64
N VAL A 342 -7.75 11.88 14.27
CA VAL A 342 -7.27 10.62 13.72
C VAL A 342 -8.46 9.68 13.59
N PHE A 343 -8.68 9.18 12.39
CA PHE A 343 -9.75 8.21 12.10
C PHE A 343 -9.16 6.81 12.12
N MET A 344 -9.60 5.99 13.06
CA MET A 344 -9.14 4.63 13.21
C MET A 344 -10.27 3.61 13.04
N PRO A 345 -9.98 2.40 12.53
CA PRO A 345 -10.98 1.34 12.53
C PRO A 345 -11.26 0.84 13.94
N LYS A 346 -12.47 0.35 14.17
CA LYS A 346 -12.83 -0.51 15.29
C LYS A 346 -13.47 -1.78 14.75
N PHE A 347 -13.29 -2.89 15.46
CA PHE A 347 -13.67 -4.20 14.94
C PHE A 347 -14.66 -4.94 15.83
N GLY A 348 -15.03 -4.37 17.01
CA GLY A 348 -16.00 -4.97 17.94
C GLY A 348 -15.35 -5.71 19.12
N ASP A 349 -14.05 -5.99 19.12
CA ASP A 349 -13.31 -6.33 20.34
C ASP A 349 -13.13 -5.06 21.17
N THR A 350 -14.10 -4.76 22.03
CA THR A 350 -14.15 -3.50 22.79
C THR A 350 -12.87 -3.25 23.60
N ALA A 351 -12.22 -4.30 24.10
CA ALA A 351 -10.99 -4.15 24.88
C ALA A 351 -9.81 -3.79 23.99
N ALA A 352 -9.66 -4.46 22.85
CA ALA A 352 -8.60 -4.17 21.88
C ALA A 352 -8.83 -2.81 21.20
N ASP A 353 -10.09 -2.50 20.80
CA ASP A 353 -10.48 -1.20 20.27
C ASP A 353 -10.06 -0.05 21.21
N HIS A 354 -10.30 -0.21 22.52
CA HIS A 354 -9.92 0.79 23.52
C HIS A 354 -8.40 0.92 23.69
N VAL A 355 -7.68 -0.20 23.73
CA VAL A 355 -6.21 -0.19 23.82
C VAL A 355 -5.59 0.49 22.58
N ALA A 356 -6.07 0.16 21.38
CA ALA A 356 -5.59 0.79 20.16
C ALA A 356 -5.87 2.31 20.15
N GLN A 357 -7.09 2.72 20.60
CA GLN A 357 -7.45 4.12 20.74
C GLN A 357 -6.53 4.88 21.70
N GLN A 358 -6.16 4.26 22.83
CA GLN A 358 -5.22 4.86 23.78
C GLN A 358 -3.81 5.00 23.18
N ILE A 359 -3.28 3.92 22.59
CA ILE A 359 -1.93 3.94 21.99
C ILE A 359 -1.84 5.02 20.90
N ILE A 360 -2.82 5.09 20.00
CA ILE A 360 -2.85 6.11 18.94
C ILE A 360 -3.00 7.51 19.56
N GLY A 361 -3.93 7.67 20.52
CA GLY A 361 -4.19 8.95 21.19
C GLY A 361 -2.99 9.54 21.92
N ASP A 362 -2.17 8.70 22.54
CA ASP A 362 -0.94 9.12 23.23
C ASP A 362 0.07 9.79 22.27
N HIS A 363 0.00 9.46 20.97
CA HIS A 363 0.87 10.03 19.95
C HIS A 363 0.27 11.22 19.18
N PHE A 364 -1.04 11.45 19.33
CA PHE A 364 -1.73 12.58 18.72
C PHE A 364 -2.54 13.39 19.76
N PRO A 365 -1.88 13.96 20.80
CA PRO A 365 -2.55 14.56 21.95
C PRO A 365 -3.43 15.77 21.62
N ASN A 366 -3.24 16.38 20.43
CA ASN A 366 -4.01 17.54 19.97
C ASN A 366 -5.04 17.16 18.89
N ARG A 367 -5.37 15.89 18.75
CA ARG A 367 -6.35 15.39 17.79
C ARG A 367 -7.38 14.50 18.49
N ASP A 368 -8.62 14.63 18.07
CA ASP A 368 -9.67 13.70 18.47
C ASP A 368 -9.40 12.32 17.87
N ILE A 369 -9.64 11.24 18.63
CA ILE A 369 -9.55 9.89 18.10
C ILE A 369 -10.96 9.38 17.78
N VAL A 370 -11.26 9.27 16.51
CA VAL A 370 -12.57 8.89 15.96
C VAL A 370 -12.53 7.43 15.51
N ALA A 371 -13.09 6.53 16.29
CA ALA A 371 -13.16 5.11 15.95
C ALA A 371 -14.42 4.79 15.15
N LEU A 372 -14.26 4.21 13.96
CA LEU A 372 -15.34 3.91 13.01
C LEU A 372 -15.43 2.41 12.74
N GLN A 373 -16.67 1.90 12.68
CA GLN A 373 -16.93 0.55 12.18
C GLN A 373 -16.84 0.58 10.65
N ILE A 374 -15.97 -0.26 10.07
CA ILE A 374 -15.68 -0.29 8.64
C ILE A 374 -15.63 -1.72 8.09
N ASP A 375 -16.43 -2.63 8.68
CA ASP A 375 -16.35 -4.06 8.36
C ASP A 375 -16.52 -4.37 6.89
N ASN A 376 -17.33 -3.58 6.15
CA ASN A 376 -17.51 -3.81 4.72
C ASN A 376 -16.27 -3.39 3.91
N ILE A 377 -15.62 -2.27 4.27
CA ILE A 377 -14.34 -1.88 3.66
C ILE A 377 -13.27 -2.91 4.00
N ALA A 378 -13.18 -3.30 5.27
CA ALA A 378 -12.18 -4.26 5.77
C ALA A 378 -12.30 -5.63 5.10
N ALA A 379 -13.52 -6.08 4.78
CA ALA A 379 -13.77 -7.31 4.03
C ALA A 379 -13.24 -7.26 2.59
N GLY A 380 -13.04 -6.07 2.03
CA GLY A 380 -12.44 -5.84 0.71
C GLY A 380 -10.90 -5.84 0.70
N GLY A 381 -10.26 -6.03 1.83
CA GLY A 381 -8.79 -6.17 1.91
C GLY A 381 -8.02 -4.88 2.22
N GLY A 382 -8.69 -3.82 2.70
CA GLY A 382 -8.07 -2.56 3.10
C GLY A 382 -8.75 -1.93 4.31
N GLY A 383 -8.46 -0.67 4.60
CA GLY A 383 -9.00 0.04 5.74
C GLY A 383 -9.24 1.53 5.47
N ILE A 384 -9.23 2.31 6.53
CA ILE A 384 -9.47 3.74 6.48
C ILE A 384 -8.36 4.45 5.68
N HIS A 385 -7.08 4.13 5.95
CA HIS A 385 -5.95 4.74 5.24
C HIS A 385 -5.99 4.41 3.75
N CYS A 386 -6.23 3.16 3.38
CA CYS A 386 -6.31 2.74 1.99
C CYS A 386 -7.42 3.48 1.20
N SER A 387 -8.51 3.89 1.85
CA SER A 387 -9.64 4.57 1.22
C SER A 387 -9.58 6.10 1.27
N THR A 388 -8.52 6.67 1.87
CA THR A 388 -8.30 8.11 2.00
C THR A 388 -6.95 8.54 1.43
N HIS A 389 -6.86 9.79 0.99
CA HIS A 389 -5.59 10.37 0.52
C HIS A 389 -5.54 11.86 0.82
N ASP A 390 -4.50 12.29 1.53
CA ASP A 390 -4.31 13.68 1.89
C ASP A 390 -3.73 14.51 0.75
N GLN A 391 -4.21 15.73 0.59
CA GLN A 391 -3.49 16.77 -0.14
C GLN A 391 -2.85 17.71 0.88
N PRO A 392 -1.50 17.78 0.94
CA PRO A 392 -0.83 18.68 1.86
C PRO A 392 -1.26 20.13 1.68
N GLY A 393 -1.52 20.84 2.79
CA GLY A 393 -1.78 22.26 2.83
C GLY A 393 -0.54 23.10 2.49
N THR A 394 -0.72 24.39 2.33
CA THR A 394 0.41 25.33 2.30
C THR A 394 1.08 25.33 3.68
N PRO A 395 2.42 25.26 3.77
CA PRO A 395 3.09 25.43 5.06
C PRO A 395 2.62 26.72 5.71
N ALA A 396 2.37 26.68 7.02
CA ALA A 396 2.18 27.92 7.79
C ALA A 396 3.44 28.77 7.63
N SER A 397 3.26 30.01 7.19
CA SER A 397 4.34 31.00 7.00
C SER A 397 4.94 31.43 8.33
#